data_582c07795a52e2d330a657974f40aea5
#
_entry.id   582c07795a52e2d330a657974f40aea5
#
_cell.length_a   1.000
_cell.length_b   1.000
_cell.length_c   1.000
_cell.angle_alpha   90.00
_cell.angle_beta   90.00
_cell.angle_gamma   90.00
#
_symmetry.space_group_name_H-M   'P 1'
#
loop_
_entity.id
_entity.type
_entity.pdbx_description
1 polymer ?
#
loop_
_entity_poly.entity_id
_entity_poly.type
_entity_poly.pdbx_seq_one_letter_code
_entity_poly.pdbx_strand_id
1 'polypeptide(L)'
;VFDTEVYSNTGGQASKSTPLGSVAKFAAAGKRTGKKDLGRMAMTYGYVYVASISMGANKQQTLKALKEAEAYKGPSLIIAYAPCINQGIRKGMGKSMEEGKLAVDSGYWPLYRFNPELAEQGKAPLTLESKAPDGTLRDFLAGENRYAQLKSIAPQDSERLQNDLEKAYNDRYQLLKYMAAFSGSAEQPKAAEEPKVTE
;
A
#
# COMPACT_ATOMS: atom_id res chain seq x y z
N VAL A 1 7.43 7.20 8.01
CA VAL A 1 6.37 8.05 7.42
C VAL A 1 5.03 7.64 7.97
N PHE A 2 4.28 8.58 8.57
CA PHE A 2 2.85 8.39 8.87
C PHE A 2 2.05 8.93 7.67
N ASP A 3 1.41 8.04 6.94
CA ASP A 3 0.66 8.40 5.74
C ASP A 3 -0.81 8.65 6.09
N THR A 4 -1.17 9.92 6.24
CA THR A 4 -2.56 10.38 6.44
C THR A 4 -3.29 10.61 5.12
N GLU A 5 -2.59 10.39 3.98
CA GLU A 5 -3.12 10.49 2.62
C GLU A 5 -3.57 11.90 2.19
N VAL A 6 -3.25 12.92 2.98
CA VAL A 6 -3.44 14.35 2.70
C VAL A 6 -2.35 15.16 3.40
N TYR A 7 -2.22 16.44 3.09
CA TYR A 7 -1.48 17.39 3.92
C TYR A 7 -2.31 17.75 5.16
N SER A 8 -2.24 16.90 6.20
CA SER A 8 -3.13 16.93 7.36
C SER A 8 -2.97 18.19 8.20
N ASN A 9 -1.72 18.53 8.59
CA ASN A 9 -1.44 19.67 9.48
C ASN A 9 -1.71 21.05 8.85
N THR A 10 -1.65 21.16 7.53
CA THR A 10 -1.94 22.42 6.81
C THR A 10 -3.39 22.57 6.40
N GLY A 11 -4.25 21.62 6.73
CA GLY A 11 -5.70 21.72 6.58
C GLY A 11 -6.31 20.80 5.53
N GLY A 12 -5.70 19.66 5.21
CA GLY A 12 -6.32 18.59 4.43
C GLY A 12 -6.30 18.78 2.91
N GLN A 13 -5.26 19.42 2.38
CA GLN A 13 -5.07 19.54 0.93
C GLN A 13 -4.73 18.19 0.30
N ALA A 14 -5.20 17.99 -0.93
CA ALA A 14 -4.83 16.83 -1.74
C ALA A 14 -3.34 16.79 -2.02
N SER A 15 -2.74 15.61 -1.86
CA SER A 15 -1.33 15.33 -2.15
C SER A 15 -1.21 14.25 -3.23
N LYS A 16 0.02 13.87 -3.59
CA LYS A 16 0.27 12.68 -4.41
C LYS A 16 -0.13 11.39 -3.69
N SER A 17 -0.17 11.39 -2.34
CA SER A 17 -0.61 10.26 -1.52
C SER A 17 -2.14 10.16 -1.39
N THR A 18 -2.89 11.18 -1.77
CA THR A 18 -4.36 11.15 -1.70
C THR A 18 -4.91 10.13 -2.69
N PRO A 19 -5.75 9.17 -2.24
CA PRO A 19 -6.30 8.14 -3.10
C PRO A 19 -7.34 8.66 -4.09
N LEU A 20 -7.59 7.86 -5.12
CA LEU A 20 -8.67 8.07 -6.08
C LEU A 20 -10.01 8.18 -5.36
N GLY A 21 -10.88 9.11 -5.78
CA GLY A 21 -12.20 9.32 -5.20
C GLY A 21 -12.22 10.02 -3.83
N SER A 22 -11.08 10.20 -3.18
CA SER A 22 -11.01 10.92 -1.89
C SER A 22 -11.30 12.41 -2.08
N VAL A 23 -12.26 12.94 -1.34
CA VAL A 23 -12.54 14.38 -1.24
C VAL A 23 -11.47 15.04 -0.36
N ALA A 24 -10.89 16.12 -0.83
CA ALA A 24 -9.89 16.91 -0.11
C ALA A 24 -9.90 18.36 -0.64
N LYS A 25 -9.26 19.30 0.05
CA LYS A 25 -9.00 20.63 -0.53
C LYS A 25 -8.18 20.45 -1.82
N PHE A 26 -8.55 21.18 -2.87
CA PHE A 26 -8.07 21.06 -4.25
C PHE A 26 -8.48 19.75 -4.97
N ALA A 27 -9.36 18.96 -4.36
CA ALA A 27 -9.99 17.78 -4.95
C ALA A 27 -11.44 17.66 -4.44
N ALA A 28 -12.22 18.74 -4.53
CA ALA A 28 -13.55 18.85 -3.93
C ALA A 28 -14.55 17.82 -4.49
N ALA A 29 -14.46 17.47 -5.78
CA ALA A 29 -15.32 16.46 -6.42
C ALA A 29 -14.64 15.07 -6.47
N GLY A 30 -13.76 14.78 -5.50
CA GLY A 30 -12.97 13.56 -5.45
C GLY A 30 -11.74 13.60 -6.36
N LYS A 31 -10.62 13.11 -5.87
CA LYS A 31 -9.38 13.04 -6.65
C LYS A 31 -9.54 12.09 -7.84
N ARG A 32 -9.08 12.52 -9.02
CA ARG A 32 -9.26 11.81 -10.30
C ARG A 32 -8.05 10.93 -10.68
N THR A 33 -6.96 11.03 -9.93
CA THR A 33 -5.73 10.26 -10.18
C THR A 33 -5.43 9.33 -9.03
N GLY A 34 -4.79 8.19 -9.33
CA GLY A 34 -4.38 7.21 -8.34
C GLY A 34 -3.38 7.75 -7.31
N LYS A 35 -3.28 7.07 -6.18
CA LYS A 35 -2.30 7.32 -5.13
C LYS A 35 -0.91 6.95 -5.62
N LYS A 36 0.09 7.82 -5.34
CA LYS A 36 1.50 7.47 -5.51
C LYS A 36 1.87 6.30 -4.58
N ASP A 37 2.44 5.25 -5.14
CA ASP A 37 2.94 4.12 -4.37
C ASP A 37 4.39 4.39 -3.93
N LEU A 38 4.53 5.06 -2.79
CA LEU A 38 5.83 5.43 -2.24
C LEU A 38 6.69 4.19 -1.91
N GLY A 39 6.08 3.12 -1.43
CA GLY A 39 6.78 1.88 -1.11
C GLY A 39 7.41 1.26 -2.36
N ARG A 40 6.64 1.09 -3.42
CA ARG A 40 7.16 0.56 -4.70
C ARG A 40 8.23 1.47 -5.32
N MET A 41 8.07 2.78 -5.22
CA MET A 41 9.12 3.71 -5.67
C MET A 41 10.42 3.49 -4.88
N ALA A 42 10.35 3.31 -3.56
CA ALA A 42 11.54 3.05 -2.75
C ALA A 42 12.16 1.67 -3.05
N MET A 43 11.35 0.65 -3.34
CA MET A 43 11.86 -0.68 -3.73
C MET A 43 12.68 -0.64 -5.03
N THR A 44 12.40 0.31 -5.95
CA THR A 44 13.16 0.41 -7.22
C THR A 44 14.62 0.81 -7.05
N TYR A 45 14.99 1.35 -5.89
CA TYR A 45 16.41 1.61 -5.58
C TYR A 45 17.22 0.31 -5.37
N GLY A 46 16.57 -0.81 -5.05
CA GLY A 46 17.20 -2.12 -4.88
C GLY A 46 17.96 -2.31 -3.56
N TYR A 47 18.27 -1.25 -2.83
CA TYR A 47 19.03 -1.27 -1.57
C TYR A 47 18.29 -0.62 -0.40
N VAL A 48 17.01 -0.31 -0.53
CA VAL A 48 16.19 0.29 0.53
C VAL A 48 15.30 -0.79 1.14
N TYR A 49 15.40 -0.99 2.47
CA TYR A 49 14.38 -1.77 3.19
C TYR A 49 13.07 -1.00 3.21
N VAL A 50 11.96 -1.66 2.88
CA VAL A 50 10.64 -1.01 2.84
C VAL A 50 9.62 -1.84 3.60
N ALA A 51 8.83 -1.20 4.47
CA ALA A 51 7.70 -1.85 5.12
C ALA A 51 6.43 -1.00 5.07
N SER A 52 5.30 -1.65 4.82
CA SER A 52 3.95 -1.09 4.98
C SER A 52 3.32 -1.70 6.21
N ILE A 53 2.93 -0.87 7.17
CA ILE A 53 2.43 -1.29 8.48
C ILE A 53 1.12 -0.61 8.85
N SER A 54 0.36 -1.26 9.72
CA SER A 54 -0.79 -0.68 10.44
C SER A 54 -0.84 -1.26 11.85
N MET A 55 -0.57 -0.44 12.86
CA MET A 55 -0.55 -0.88 14.28
C MET A 55 -1.89 -1.46 14.73
N GLY A 56 -3.00 -0.91 14.21
CA GLY A 56 -4.35 -1.40 14.51
C GLY A 56 -4.64 -2.78 13.95
N ALA A 57 -4.03 -3.12 12.82
CA ALA A 57 -4.25 -4.40 12.15
C ALA A 57 -3.36 -5.51 12.71
N ASN A 58 -2.06 -5.25 12.85
CA ASN A 58 -1.11 -6.28 13.27
C ASN A 58 0.09 -5.68 14.01
N LYS A 59 0.03 -5.73 15.35
CA LYS A 59 1.09 -5.22 16.22
C LYS A 59 2.40 -6.01 16.09
N GLN A 60 2.31 -7.34 15.89
CA GLN A 60 3.49 -8.19 15.76
C GLN A 60 4.23 -7.91 14.44
N GLN A 61 3.49 -7.74 13.34
CA GLN A 61 4.06 -7.34 12.05
C GLN A 61 4.75 -5.97 12.17
N THR A 62 4.13 -5.02 12.85
CA THR A 62 4.71 -3.70 13.11
C THR A 62 6.03 -3.81 13.87
N LEU A 63 6.07 -4.57 14.97
CA LEU A 63 7.29 -4.78 15.76
C LEU A 63 8.38 -5.49 14.96
N LYS A 64 8.01 -6.48 14.15
CA LYS A 64 8.93 -7.19 13.27
C LYS A 64 9.55 -6.28 12.23
N ALA A 65 8.73 -5.45 11.57
CA ALA A 65 9.19 -4.48 10.58
C ALA A 65 10.17 -3.46 11.18
N LEU A 66 9.89 -2.97 12.41
CA LEU A 66 10.77 -2.04 13.10
C LEU A 66 12.14 -2.69 13.46
N LYS A 67 12.12 -3.92 14.00
CA LYS A 67 13.36 -4.65 14.34
C LYS A 67 14.20 -4.96 13.10
N GLU A 68 13.56 -5.38 12.02
CA GLU A 68 14.28 -5.63 10.76
C GLU A 68 14.87 -4.35 10.16
N ALA A 69 14.10 -3.24 10.18
CA ALA A 69 14.58 -1.96 9.71
C ALA A 69 15.76 -1.41 10.52
N GLU A 70 15.79 -1.65 11.84
CA GLU A 70 16.90 -1.29 12.73
C GLU A 70 18.15 -2.15 12.46
N ALA A 71 17.96 -3.44 12.22
CA ALA A 71 19.07 -4.37 11.94
C ALA A 71 19.65 -4.23 10.53
N TYR A 72 18.85 -3.72 9.57
CA TYR A 72 19.27 -3.56 8.18
C TYR A 72 20.40 -2.56 8.02
N LYS A 73 21.44 -2.91 7.25
CA LYS A 73 22.67 -2.11 7.11
C LYS A 73 22.59 -0.99 6.07
N GLY A 74 21.39 -0.73 5.54
CA GLY A 74 21.11 0.33 4.56
C GLY A 74 19.98 1.25 5.00
N PRO A 75 19.53 2.14 4.11
CA PRO A 75 18.40 3.00 4.38
C PRO A 75 17.11 2.20 4.52
N SER A 76 16.26 2.58 5.47
CA SER A 76 14.99 1.92 5.75
C SER A 76 13.83 2.90 5.67
N LEU A 77 12.74 2.51 5.01
CA LEU A 77 11.51 3.26 4.89
C LEU A 77 10.34 2.46 5.45
N ILE A 78 9.77 2.92 6.55
CA ILE A 78 8.52 2.37 7.09
C ILE A 78 7.38 3.33 6.81
N ILE A 79 6.32 2.85 6.17
CA ILE A 79 5.11 3.59 5.82
C ILE A 79 3.97 3.05 6.67
N ALA A 80 3.53 3.86 7.63
CA ALA A 80 2.46 3.51 8.55
C ALA A 80 1.14 4.15 8.13
N TYR A 81 0.08 3.36 8.02
CA TYR A 81 -1.26 3.91 7.89
C TYR A 81 -1.64 4.73 9.11
N ALA A 82 -2.13 5.93 8.89
CA ALA A 82 -2.61 6.81 9.94
C ALA A 82 -3.93 7.47 9.51
N PRO A 83 -5.07 7.19 10.17
CA PRO A 83 -6.31 7.90 9.94
C PRO A 83 -6.12 9.41 10.13
N CYS A 84 -6.63 10.20 9.18
CA CYS A 84 -6.42 11.64 9.19
C CYS A 84 -7.38 12.35 10.16
N ILE A 85 -6.85 13.09 11.13
CA ILE A 85 -7.66 13.88 12.06
C ILE A 85 -8.47 14.98 11.35
N ASN A 86 -7.94 15.54 10.26
CA ASN A 86 -8.62 16.59 9.51
C ASN A 86 -9.81 16.04 8.71
N GLN A 87 -9.69 14.83 8.14
CA GLN A 87 -10.77 14.17 7.41
C GLN A 87 -11.77 13.50 8.37
N GLY A 88 -11.25 12.78 9.35
CA GLY A 88 -12.04 12.10 10.37
C GLY A 88 -12.68 10.79 9.92
N ILE A 89 -12.95 9.96 10.91
CA ILE A 89 -13.68 8.70 10.80
C ILE A 89 -15.11 8.95 11.29
N ARG A 90 -16.13 8.47 10.62
CA ARG A 90 -17.54 8.68 11.01
C ARG A 90 -17.87 8.16 12.41
N LYS A 91 -17.22 7.08 12.83
CA LYS A 91 -17.31 6.51 14.18
C LYS A 91 -16.50 7.27 15.24
N GLY A 92 -15.77 8.32 14.83
CA GLY A 92 -14.90 9.12 15.68
C GLY A 92 -13.46 8.62 15.74
N MET A 93 -12.53 9.54 16.01
CA MET A 93 -11.08 9.26 16.01
C MET A 93 -10.63 8.29 17.11
N GLY A 94 -11.40 8.09 18.15
CA GLY A 94 -11.17 7.03 19.16
C GLY A 94 -11.17 5.61 18.58
N LYS A 95 -11.69 5.43 17.36
CA LYS A 95 -11.74 4.17 16.62
C LYS A 95 -10.59 4.00 15.60
N SER A 96 -9.56 4.83 15.67
CA SER A 96 -8.45 4.81 14.71
C SER A 96 -7.76 3.45 14.57
N MET A 97 -7.63 2.70 15.68
CA MET A 97 -7.01 1.37 15.65
C MET A 97 -7.91 0.34 14.95
N GLU A 98 -9.22 0.40 15.21
CA GLU A 98 -10.21 -0.44 14.52
C GLU A 98 -10.27 -0.10 13.02
N GLU A 99 -10.22 1.18 12.68
CA GLU A 99 -10.19 1.65 11.30
C GLU A 99 -8.93 1.18 10.56
N GLY A 100 -7.77 1.19 11.24
CA GLY A 100 -6.53 0.63 10.69
C GLY A 100 -6.62 -0.87 10.40
N LYS A 101 -7.39 -1.62 11.21
CA LYS A 101 -7.66 -3.03 10.94
C LYS A 101 -8.60 -3.21 9.75
N LEU A 102 -9.69 -2.45 9.68
CA LEU A 102 -10.62 -2.47 8.54
C LEU A 102 -9.94 -2.11 7.23
N ALA A 103 -9.04 -1.13 7.24
CA ALA A 103 -8.25 -0.75 6.08
C ALA A 103 -7.40 -1.93 5.54
N VAL A 104 -6.85 -2.76 6.43
CA VAL A 104 -6.06 -3.92 6.04
C VAL A 104 -6.93 -5.08 5.58
N ASP A 105 -7.98 -5.42 6.32
CA ASP A 105 -8.88 -6.55 6.01
C ASP A 105 -9.60 -6.34 4.66
N SER A 106 -10.00 -5.09 4.38
CA SER A 106 -10.65 -4.70 3.12
C SER A 106 -9.71 -4.63 1.90
N GLY A 107 -8.39 -4.77 2.11
CA GLY A 107 -7.39 -4.62 1.05
C GLY A 107 -7.01 -3.18 0.69
N TYR A 108 -7.58 -2.19 1.40
CA TYR A 108 -7.24 -0.77 1.21
C TYR A 108 -5.77 -0.50 1.57
N TRP A 109 -5.26 -1.11 2.65
CA TRP A 109 -3.88 -0.93 3.11
C TRP A 109 -3.18 -2.29 3.28
N PRO A 110 -2.47 -2.81 2.26
CA PRO A 110 -1.75 -4.08 2.38
C PRO A 110 -0.52 -3.96 3.29
N LEU A 111 -0.32 -4.95 4.14
CA LEU A 111 0.88 -5.10 4.98
C LEU A 111 1.92 -5.91 4.21
N TYR A 112 3.14 -5.40 4.15
CA TYR A 112 4.27 -6.10 3.53
C TYR A 112 5.59 -5.60 4.10
N ARG A 113 6.64 -6.40 3.89
CA ARG A 113 8.04 -6.04 4.11
C ARG A 113 8.84 -6.42 2.87
N PHE A 114 9.73 -5.55 2.47
CA PHE A 114 10.68 -5.76 1.40
C PHE A 114 12.10 -5.62 1.98
N ASN A 115 12.83 -6.73 2.01
CA ASN A 115 14.23 -6.76 2.44
C ASN A 115 15.12 -7.15 1.26
N PRO A 116 15.94 -6.23 0.73
CA PRO A 116 16.84 -6.51 -0.40
C PRO A 116 17.82 -7.66 -0.14
N GLU A 117 18.29 -7.86 1.10
CA GLU A 117 19.24 -8.92 1.46
C GLU A 117 18.71 -10.35 1.19
N LEU A 118 17.38 -10.51 1.13
CA LEU A 118 16.77 -11.80 0.82
C LEU A 118 17.03 -12.22 -0.64
N ALA A 119 17.15 -11.26 -1.56
CA ALA A 119 17.48 -11.55 -2.96
C ALA A 119 18.87 -12.17 -3.10
N GLU A 120 19.83 -11.72 -2.30
CA GLU A 120 21.19 -12.30 -2.27
C GLU A 120 21.19 -13.75 -1.76
N GLN A 121 20.16 -14.15 -1.01
CA GLN A 121 19.95 -15.49 -0.51
C GLN A 121 19.08 -16.36 -1.46
N GLY A 122 18.76 -15.87 -2.66
CA GLY A 122 17.86 -16.54 -3.62
C GLY A 122 16.40 -16.62 -3.18
N LYS A 123 15.98 -15.75 -2.25
CA LYS A 123 14.60 -15.66 -1.74
C LYS A 123 13.90 -14.45 -2.31
N ALA A 124 12.56 -14.50 -2.35
CA ALA A 124 11.76 -13.32 -2.68
C ALA A 124 12.05 -12.19 -1.69
N PRO A 125 12.47 -11.00 -2.15
CA PRO A 125 12.73 -9.88 -1.25
C PRO A 125 11.46 -9.34 -0.59
N LEU A 126 10.30 -9.51 -1.22
CA LEU A 126 9.00 -9.06 -0.69
C LEU A 126 8.29 -10.20 0.06
N THR A 127 7.86 -9.90 1.28
CA THR A 127 6.95 -10.72 2.08
C THR A 127 5.62 -10.02 2.18
N LEU A 128 4.58 -10.53 1.53
CA LEU A 128 3.19 -10.03 1.68
C LEU A 128 2.57 -10.67 2.92
N GLU A 129 2.13 -9.84 3.87
CA GLU A 129 1.62 -10.29 5.17
C GLU A 129 0.10 -10.09 5.32
N SER A 130 -0.53 -9.33 4.42
CA SER A 130 -1.97 -9.24 4.33
C SER A 130 -2.57 -10.51 3.69
N LYS A 131 -3.71 -10.91 4.22
CA LYS A 131 -4.58 -11.88 3.55
C LYS A 131 -5.21 -11.24 2.30
N ALA A 132 -5.89 -12.06 1.50
CA ALA A 132 -6.71 -11.54 0.41
C ALA A 132 -7.80 -10.60 0.97
N PRO A 133 -8.15 -9.53 0.23
CA PRO A 133 -9.26 -8.64 0.61
C PRO A 133 -10.53 -9.44 0.90
N ASP A 134 -11.24 -9.09 1.97
CA ASP A 134 -12.42 -9.80 2.44
C ASP A 134 -13.74 -9.34 1.80
N GLY A 135 -13.68 -8.39 0.86
CA GLY A 135 -14.84 -7.83 0.17
C GLY A 135 -15.49 -6.63 0.88
N THR A 136 -14.98 -6.20 2.04
CA THR A 136 -15.58 -5.11 2.85
C THR A 136 -15.08 -3.72 2.47
N LEU A 137 -14.41 -3.53 1.32
CA LEU A 137 -13.83 -2.24 0.92
C LEU A 137 -14.89 -1.12 0.90
N ARG A 138 -16.10 -1.41 0.41
CA ARG A 138 -17.18 -0.42 0.36
C ARG A 138 -17.64 0.03 1.75
N ASP A 139 -17.66 -0.87 2.71
CA ASP A 139 -18.01 -0.58 4.10
C ASP A 139 -16.93 0.29 4.76
N PHE A 140 -15.64 -0.03 4.53
CA PHE A 140 -14.53 0.81 4.95
C PHE A 140 -14.65 2.23 4.38
N LEU A 141 -14.85 2.38 3.05
CA LEU A 141 -14.99 3.67 2.40
C LEU A 141 -16.20 4.47 2.95
N ALA A 142 -17.30 3.80 3.26
CA ALA A 142 -18.48 4.44 3.87
C ALA A 142 -18.22 4.95 5.30
N GLY A 143 -17.24 4.37 6.00
CA GLY A 143 -16.76 4.78 7.33
C GLY A 143 -15.87 6.02 7.32
N GLU A 144 -15.22 6.31 6.20
CA GLU A 144 -14.28 7.42 6.04
C GLU A 144 -15.01 8.68 5.47
N ASN A 145 -14.94 9.80 6.17
CA ASN A 145 -15.64 11.04 5.74
C ASN A 145 -15.21 11.49 4.34
N ARG A 146 -13.92 11.28 3.98
CA ARG A 146 -13.37 11.66 2.67
C ARG A 146 -14.03 10.94 1.48
N TYR A 147 -14.65 9.80 1.71
CA TYR A 147 -15.38 9.04 0.69
C TYR A 147 -16.90 9.19 0.85
N ALA A 148 -17.39 9.24 2.09
CA ALA A 148 -18.81 9.40 2.36
C ALA A 148 -19.35 10.71 1.78
N GLN A 149 -18.58 11.80 1.84
CA GLN A 149 -18.94 13.10 1.28
C GLN A 149 -19.04 13.08 -0.26
N LEU A 150 -18.31 12.20 -0.94
CA LEU A 150 -18.31 12.15 -2.40
C LEU A 150 -19.72 11.91 -2.97
N LYS A 151 -20.54 11.08 -2.30
CA LYS A 151 -21.91 10.80 -2.73
C LYS A 151 -22.79 12.05 -2.75
N SER A 152 -22.56 13.00 -1.83
CA SER A 152 -23.31 14.26 -1.75
C SER A 152 -22.77 15.32 -2.70
N ILE A 153 -21.44 15.38 -2.87
CA ILE A 153 -20.76 16.46 -3.62
C ILE A 153 -20.73 16.15 -5.11
N ALA A 154 -20.49 14.89 -5.48
CA ALA A 154 -20.38 14.45 -6.88
C ALA A 154 -21.08 13.10 -7.10
N PRO A 155 -22.41 13.04 -6.97
CA PRO A 155 -23.17 11.77 -7.01
C PRO A 155 -22.99 11.01 -8.33
N GLN A 156 -22.90 11.73 -9.45
CA GLN A 156 -22.72 11.14 -10.79
C GLN A 156 -21.38 10.42 -10.96
N ASP A 157 -20.34 10.91 -10.26
CA ASP A 157 -18.98 10.35 -10.35
C ASP A 157 -18.67 9.35 -9.23
N SER A 158 -19.45 9.41 -8.13
CA SER A 158 -19.16 8.67 -6.91
C SER A 158 -19.02 7.17 -7.16
N GLU A 159 -19.97 6.57 -7.87
CA GLU A 159 -19.96 5.12 -8.13
C GLU A 159 -18.77 4.73 -9.03
N ARG A 160 -18.57 5.48 -10.11
CA ARG A 160 -17.45 5.23 -11.03
C ARG A 160 -16.11 5.33 -10.29
N LEU A 161 -15.87 6.39 -9.51
CA LEU A 161 -14.62 6.59 -8.79
C LEU A 161 -14.38 5.51 -7.72
N GLN A 162 -15.44 5.01 -7.08
CA GLN A 162 -15.31 3.91 -6.13
C GLN A 162 -15.04 2.57 -6.83
N ASN A 163 -15.64 2.31 -8.00
CA ASN A 163 -15.33 1.13 -8.81
C ASN A 163 -13.87 1.16 -9.29
N ASP A 164 -13.41 2.32 -9.79
CA ASP A 164 -12.03 2.49 -10.23
C ASP A 164 -11.02 2.31 -9.07
N LEU A 165 -11.37 2.80 -7.87
CA LEU A 165 -10.58 2.62 -6.66
C LEU A 165 -10.48 1.14 -6.28
N GLU A 166 -11.61 0.44 -6.23
CA GLU A 166 -11.68 -0.99 -5.90
C GLU A 166 -10.84 -1.83 -6.86
N LYS A 167 -10.96 -1.56 -8.17
CA LYS A 167 -10.13 -2.20 -9.18
C LYS A 167 -8.65 -1.93 -8.93
N ALA A 168 -8.26 -0.67 -8.70
CA ALA A 168 -6.86 -0.29 -8.48
C ALA A 168 -6.25 -0.98 -7.24
N TYR A 169 -7.02 -1.16 -6.17
CA TYR A 169 -6.54 -1.84 -4.96
C TYR A 169 -6.46 -3.36 -5.14
N ASN A 170 -7.40 -3.96 -5.85
CA ASN A 170 -7.31 -5.37 -6.23
C ASN A 170 -6.09 -5.63 -7.11
N ASP A 171 -5.86 -4.81 -8.14
CA ASP A 171 -4.70 -4.89 -9.02
C ASP A 171 -3.38 -4.74 -8.22
N ARG A 172 -3.35 -3.80 -7.27
CA ARG A 172 -2.21 -3.61 -6.36
C ARG A 172 -1.93 -4.85 -5.51
N TYR A 173 -2.98 -5.46 -4.94
CA TYR A 173 -2.82 -6.68 -4.16
C TYR A 173 -2.28 -7.84 -5.00
N GLN A 174 -2.81 -8.04 -6.22
CA GLN A 174 -2.31 -9.08 -7.13
C GLN A 174 -0.84 -8.85 -7.50
N LEU A 175 -0.46 -7.61 -7.75
CA LEU A 175 0.93 -7.26 -8.05
C LEU A 175 1.85 -7.58 -6.85
N LEU A 176 1.47 -7.20 -5.63
CA LEU A 176 2.25 -7.52 -4.42
C LEU A 176 2.35 -9.04 -4.21
N LYS A 177 1.28 -9.78 -4.47
CA LYS A 177 1.27 -11.24 -4.42
C LYS A 177 2.24 -11.85 -5.43
N TYR A 178 2.26 -11.33 -6.66
CA TYR A 178 3.20 -11.74 -7.69
C TYR A 178 4.65 -11.44 -7.27
N MET A 179 4.94 -10.24 -6.78
CA MET A 179 6.26 -9.86 -6.29
C MET A 179 6.74 -10.73 -5.12
N ALA A 180 5.82 -11.14 -4.22
CA ALA A 180 6.13 -12.01 -3.10
C ALA A 180 6.45 -13.47 -3.54
N ALA A 181 5.96 -13.88 -4.69
CA ALA A 181 6.26 -15.19 -5.27
C ALA A 181 7.55 -15.21 -6.11
N PHE A 182 8.09 -14.02 -6.47
CA PHE A 182 9.24 -13.91 -7.34
C PHE A 182 10.54 -13.97 -6.55
N SER A 183 11.26 -15.09 -6.64
CA SER A 183 12.50 -15.34 -5.90
C SER A 183 13.78 -14.84 -6.60
N GLY A 184 13.70 -14.22 -7.75
CA GLY A 184 14.87 -13.67 -8.45
C GLY A 184 15.81 -14.71 -9.06
N SER A 185 15.61 -16.00 -8.80
CA SER A 185 16.33 -17.08 -9.46
C SER A 185 15.72 -17.37 -10.84
N ALA A 186 15.91 -16.47 -11.79
CA ALA A 186 15.88 -16.91 -13.18
C ALA A 186 17.08 -17.87 -13.32
N GLU A 187 16.82 -19.15 -13.52
CA GLU A 187 17.80 -20.03 -14.13
C GLU A 187 18.34 -19.30 -15.35
N GLN A 188 19.62 -18.96 -15.33
CA GLN A 188 20.28 -18.51 -16.56
C GLN A 188 20.00 -19.60 -17.60
N PRO A 189 19.45 -19.28 -18.77
CA PRO A 189 19.32 -20.28 -19.82
C PRO A 189 20.72 -20.86 -20.01
N LYS A 190 20.86 -22.19 -19.81
CA LYS A 190 22.10 -22.90 -20.13
C LYS A 190 22.51 -22.45 -21.50
N ALA A 191 23.71 -21.85 -21.61
CA ALA A 191 24.30 -21.52 -22.89
C ALA A 191 24.18 -22.76 -23.78
N ALA A 192 23.55 -22.60 -24.94
CA ALA A 192 23.47 -23.66 -25.92
C ALA A 192 24.90 -24.11 -26.21
N GLU A 193 25.20 -25.40 -25.99
CA GLU A 193 26.49 -25.98 -26.38
C GLU A 193 26.69 -25.71 -27.87
N GLU A 194 27.74 -24.99 -28.21
CA GLU A 194 28.14 -24.79 -29.61
C GLU A 194 28.40 -26.19 -30.22
N PRO A 195 27.87 -26.45 -31.43
CA PRO A 195 28.13 -27.69 -32.09
C PRO A 195 29.66 -27.85 -32.34
N LYS A 196 30.25 -28.93 -31.83
CA LYS A 196 31.65 -29.27 -32.13
C LYS A 196 31.80 -29.44 -33.65
N VAL A 197 32.52 -28.52 -34.25
CA VAL A 197 32.99 -28.67 -35.63
C VAL A 197 34.01 -29.80 -35.60
N THR A 198 33.65 -30.95 -36.19
CA THR A 198 34.57 -32.04 -36.48
C THR A 198 35.29 -31.70 -37.81
N GLU A 199 36.61 -31.57 -37.71
CA GLU A 199 37.50 -31.54 -38.90
C GLU A 199 37.50 -32.88 -39.67
#